data_600543623fc5fe3394f59d5f1cbd9f10
#
_entry.id   600543623fc5fe3394f59d5f1cbd9f10
#
_cell.length_a   1.000
_cell.length_b   1.000
_cell.length_c   1.000
_cell.angle_alpha   90.00
_cell.angle_beta   90.00
_cell.angle_gamma   90.00
#
_symmetry.space_group_name_H-M   'P 1'
#
loop_
_entity.id
_entity.type
_entity.pdbx_description
1 polymer ?
#
loop_
_entity_poly.entity_id
_entity_poly.type
_entity_poly.pdbx_seq_one_letter_code
_entity_poly.pdbx_strand_id
1 'polypeptide(L)'
;MTHEMTNEEAFILDILKKKKGGYYVELGAAHYSNGNNTYLLEQEYDWKGVSFEIVESMREEFNLNRKNPCMGDALSFDYIKYFEENNFPKQIDFLQLDIDAGYDFAGRPVGNSHWTLQGLIAVPLNTYRFTVITFEHDANMYWRNASIRDAQREILDSLGYSLVRRSIHEDWWVDPNIIGLGEYRDFLRWDTL
;
A
#
# COMPACT_ATOMS: atom_id res chain seq x y z
N MET A 1 -21.32 -9.09 3.46
CA MET A 1 -20.70 -8.54 4.69
C MET A 1 -20.54 -7.04 4.47
N THR A 2 -20.77 -6.22 5.46
CA THR A 2 -20.54 -4.78 5.37
C THR A 2 -19.05 -4.54 5.58
N HIS A 3 -18.42 -3.77 4.67
CA HIS A 3 -17.05 -3.30 4.84
C HIS A 3 -16.95 -2.40 6.07
N GLU A 4 -15.94 -2.62 6.90
CA GLU A 4 -15.55 -1.69 7.96
C GLU A 4 -14.33 -0.92 7.49
N MET A 5 -14.37 0.40 7.58
CA MET A 5 -13.28 1.28 7.16
C MET A 5 -11.99 0.93 7.91
N THR A 6 -10.92 0.71 7.17
CA THR A 6 -9.60 0.43 7.75
C THR A 6 -8.94 1.70 8.30
N ASN A 7 -7.89 1.53 9.09
CA ASN A 7 -7.11 2.68 9.58
C ASN A 7 -6.42 3.42 8.44
N GLU A 8 -5.96 2.69 7.42
CA GLU A 8 -5.31 3.22 6.23
C GLU A 8 -6.30 4.05 5.41
N GLU A 9 -7.51 3.52 5.16
CA GLU A 9 -8.55 4.28 4.47
C GLU A 9 -8.92 5.56 5.23
N ALA A 10 -9.06 5.49 6.56
CA ALA A 10 -9.34 6.64 7.39
C ALA A 10 -8.22 7.70 7.28
N PHE A 11 -6.97 7.27 7.34
CA PHE A 11 -5.82 8.16 7.18
C PHE A 11 -5.77 8.80 5.79
N ILE A 12 -5.92 7.99 4.72
CA ILE A 12 -5.92 8.47 3.34
C ILE A 12 -7.01 9.52 3.13
N LEU A 13 -8.22 9.23 3.58
CA LEU A 13 -9.36 10.13 3.43
C LEU A 13 -9.17 11.44 4.19
N ASP A 14 -8.54 11.38 5.35
CA ASP A 14 -8.30 12.58 6.15
C ASP A 14 -7.17 13.42 5.56
N ILE A 15 -5.99 12.83 5.31
CA ILE A 15 -4.82 13.55 4.80
C ILE A 15 -5.05 14.12 3.39
N LEU A 16 -5.81 13.44 2.56
CA LEU A 16 -6.19 13.88 1.21
C LEU A 16 -7.54 14.62 1.16
N LYS A 17 -8.09 14.98 2.33
CA LYS A 17 -9.30 15.82 2.46
C LYS A 17 -10.49 15.23 1.68
N LYS A 18 -10.67 13.92 1.78
CA LYS A 18 -11.72 13.15 1.09
C LYS A 18 -11.72 13.35 -0.43
N LYS A 19 -10.54 13.38 -1.01
CA LYS A 19 -10.34 13.53 -2.46
C LYS A 19 -11.19 12.51 -3.22
N LYS A 20 -11.89 12.98 -4.26
CA LYS A 20 -12.59 12.14 -5.25
C LYS A 20 -11.76 11.98 -6.51
N GLY A 21 -11.91 10.83 -7.18
CA GLY A 21 -11.24 10.55 -8.45
C GLY A 21 -9.70 10.43 -8.29
N GLY A 22 -9.22 9.97 -7.15
CA GLY A 22 -7.81 9.69 -6.93
C GLY A 22 -7.32 8.44 -7.66
N TYR A 23 -6.02 8.17 -7.54
CA TYR A 23 -5.38 6.99 -8.10
C TYR A 23 -4.65 6.21 -7.02
N TYR A 24 -4.74 4.87 -7.08
CA TYR A 24 -4.03 3.99 -6.15
C TYR A 24 -3.31 2.83 -6.85
N VAL A 25 -2.33 2.29 -6.16
CA VAL A 25 -1.69 1.00 -6.45
C VAL A 25 -1.66 0.21 -5.15
N GLU A 26 -2.16 -1.02 -5.16
CA GLU A 26 -2.29 -1.87 -3.98
C GLU A 26 -1.61 -3.22 -4.22
N LEU A 27 -0.58 -3.53 -3.45
CA LEU A 27 0.15 -4.78 -3.49
C LEU A 27 -0.23 -5.63 -2.27
N GLY A 28 -0.86 -6.79 -2.52
CA GLY A 28 -1.46 -7.65 -1.50
C GLY A 28 -2.90 -7.24 -1.20
N ALA A 29 -3.81 -7.47 -2.16
CA ALA A 29 -5.20 -7.05 -2.03
C ALA A 29 -6.05 -7.96 -1.15
N ALA A 30 -5.64 -9.23 -0.98
CA ALA A 30 -6.39 -10.25 -0.25
C ALA A 30 -7.87 -10.31 -0.65
N HIS A 31 -8.77 -9.99 0.27
CA HIS A 31 -10.21 -10.01 0.02
C HIS A 31 -10.68 -8.72 -0.68
N TYR A 32 -11.65 -8.81 -1.59
CA TYR A 32 -12.13 -7.67 -2.39
C TYR A 32 -12.78 -6.54 -1.59
N SER A 33 -13.20 -6.78 -0.33
CA SER A 33 -13.86 -5.76 0.52
C SER A 33 -13.42 -5.82 1.98
N ASN A 34 -13.49 -6.98 2.64
CA ASN A 34 -13.24 -7.08 4.07
C ASN A 34 -11.75 -6.92 4.38
N GLY A 35 -11.38 -5.89 5.15
CA GLY A 35 -9.99 -5.56 5.46
C GLY A 35 -9.19 -5.01 4.28
N ASN A 36 -9.84 -4.69 3.15
CA ASN A 36 -9.17 -4.15 1.97
C ASN A 36 -9.02 -2.64 2.08
N ASN A 37 -7.81 -2.13 1.88
CA ASN A 37 -7.43 -0.74 2.12
C ASN A 37 -7.80 0.23 0.99
N THR A 38 -8.43 -0.25 -0.07
CA THR A 38 -8.83 0.55 -1.24
C THR A 38 -10.31 0.42 -1.60
N TYR A 39 -11.05 -0.42 -0.86
CA TYR A 39 -12.46 -0.68 -1.16
C TYR A 39 -13.31 0.58 -1.09
N LEU A 40 -13.24 1.31 0.02
CA LEU A 40 -14.01 2.53 0.25
C LEU A 40 -13.59 3.63 -0.72
N LEU A 41 -12.29 3.74 -1.02
CA LEU A 41 -11.75 4.71 -1.97
C LEU A 41 -12.38 4.53 -3.37
N GLU A 42 -12.51 3.28 -3.81
CA GLU A 42 -13.17 2.96 -5.08
C GLU A 42 -14.69 3.17 -5.01
N GLN A 43 -15.36 2.62 -3.98
CA GLN A 43 -16.82 2.57 -3.96
C GLN A 43 -17.48 3.92 -3.70
N GLU A 44 -16.91 4.76 -2.83
CA GLU A 44 -17.54 6.01 -2.40
C GLU A 44 -16.83 7.26 -2.94
N TYR A 45 -15.55 7.14 -3.31
CA TYR A 45 -14.75 8.28 -3.74
C TYR A 45 -14.31 8.22 -5.20
N ASP A 46 -14.78 7.21 -5.96
CA ASP A 46 -14.55 7.05 -7.40
C ASP A 46 -13.06 7.02 -7.78
N TRP A 47 -12.24 6.39 -6.95
CA TRP A 47 -10.82 6.22 -7.22
C TRP A 47 -10.57 5.15 -8.28
N LYS A 48 -9.54 5.35 -9.09
CA LYS A 48 -9.05 4.42 -10.08
C LYS A 48 -7.75 3.79 -9.59
N GLY A 49 -7.51 2.55 -9.94
CA GLY A 49 -6.29 1.91 -9.49
C GLY A 49 -6.05 0.55 -10.08
N VAL A 50 -5.05 -0.11 -9.54
CA VAL A 50 -4.73 -1.51 -9.79
C VAL A 50 -4.33 -2.16 -8.48
N SER A 51 -4.90 -3.33 -8.22
CA SER A 51 -4.58 -4.18 -7.08
C SER A 51 -3.83 -5.43 -7.56
N PHE A 52 -3.09 -6.06 -6.66
CA PHE A 52 -2.33 -7.27 -6.94
C PHE A 52 -2.61 -8.33 -5.89
N GLU A 53 -2.95 -9.55 -6.34
CA GLU A 53 -3.18 -10.71 -5.49
C GLU A 53 -2.69 -11.97 -6.20
N ILE A 54 -1.75 -12.68 -5.56
CA ILE A 54 -1.14 -13.88 -6.15
C ILE A 54 -2.08 -15.10 -6.12
N VAL A 55 -2.99 -15.16 -5.13
CA VAL A 55 -3.95 -16.24 -4.97
C VAL A 55 -5.06 -16.09 -6.01
N GLU A 56 -5.10 -17.01 -6.98
CA GLU A 56 -5.99 -16.93 -8.14
C GLU A 56 -7.47 -16.80 -7.75
N SER A 57 -7.94 -17.61 -6.80
CA SER A 57 -9.34 -17.56 -6.36
C SER A 57 -9.75 -16.23 -5.73
N MET A 58 -8.86 -15.60 -4.96
CA MET A 58 -9.10 -14.28 -4.38
C MET A 58 -9.10 -13.19 -5.47
N ARG A 59 -8.17 -13.28 -6.42
CA ARG A 59 -8.08 -12.37 -7.57
C ARG A 59 -9.32 -12.45 -8.46
N GLU A 60 -9.82 -13.68 -8.73
CA GLU A 60 -11.05 -13.88 -9.49
C GLU A 60 -12.26 -13.27 -8.76
N GLU A 61 -12.39 -13.52 -7.46
CA GLU A 61 -13.46 -12.95 -6.64
C GLU A 61 -13.37 -11.42 -6.61
N PHE A 62 -12.17 -10.87 -6.49
CA PHE A 62 -11.94 -9.42 -6.56
C PHE A 62 -12.44 -8.85 -7.89
N ASN A 63 -12.03 -9.41 -9.01
CA ASN A 63 -12.41 -8.94 -10.34
C ASN A 63 -13.91 -9.08 -10.66
N LEU A 64 -14.63 -9.96 -9.96
CA LEU A 64 -16.09 -10.07 -10.08
C LEU A 64 -16.83 -8.99 -9.29
N ASN A 65 -16.21 -8.41 -8.26
CA ASN A 65 -16.89 -7.53 -7.29
C ASN A 65 -16.38 -6.07 -7.31
N ARG A 66 -15.26 -5.80 -8.00
CA ARG A 66 -14.63 -4.47 -8.05
C ARG A 66 -14.60 -3.95 -9.48
N LYS A 67 -14.56 -2.63 -9.64
CA LYS A 67 -14.47 -1.96 -10.96
C LYS A 67 -13.03 -1.90 -11.46
N ASN A 68 -12.09 -1.67 -10.53
CA ASN A 68 -10.67 -1.62 -10.84
C ASN A 68 -10.09 -3.05 -10.88
N PRO A 69 -9.12 -3.32 -11.76
CA PRO A 69 -8.60 -4.67 -11.93
C PRO A 69 -7.69 -5.10 -10.78
N CYS A 70 -7.74 -6.39 -10.47
CA CYS A 70 -6.75 -7.09 -9.67
C CYS A 70 -5.90 -7.99 -10.56
N MET A 71 -4.59 -7.76 -10.55
CA MET A 71 -3.59 -8.49 -11.32
C MET A 71 -2.95 -9.61 -10.47
N GLY A 72 -2.10 -10.41 -11.08
CA GLY A 72 -1.41 -11.52 -10.40
C GLY A 72 -0.18 -11.06 -9.63
N ASP A 73 0.99 -11.43 -10.15
CA ASP A 73 2.28 -11.20 -9.51
C ASP A 73 2.72 -9.73 -9.61
N ALA A 74 2.76 -9.05 -8.47
CA ALA A 74 3.21 -7.66 -8.36
C ALA A 74 4.71 -7.48 -8.63
N LEU A 75 5.53 -8.53 -8.44
CA LEU A 75 6.99 -8.41 -8.51
C LEU A 75 7.52 -8.47 -9.95
N SER A 76 6.80 -9.12 -10.84
CA SER A 76 7.18 -9.25 -12.25
C SER A 76 6.35 -8.36 -13.19
N PHE A 77 5.55 -7.44 -12.64
CA PHE A 77 4.63 -6.61 -13.42
C PHE A 77 5.33 -5.41 -14.08
N ASP A 78 4.96 -5.12 -15.33
CA ASP A 78 5.45 -3.94 -16.05
C ASP A 78 4.61 -2.70 -15.70
N TYR A 79 4.92 -2.10 -14.55
CA TYR A 79 4.23 -0.91 -14.02
C TYR A 79 4.29 0.27 -14.98
N ILE A 80 5.45 0.51 -15.62
CA ILE A 80 5.63 1.68 -16.49
C ILE A 80 4.68 1.58 -17.68
N LYS A 81 4.70 0.45 -18.37
CA LYS A 81 3.81 0.20 -19.49
C LYS A 81 2.34 0.31 -19.08
N TYR A 82 1.96 -0.33 -17.98
CA TYR A 82 0.57 -0.29 -17.50
C TYR A 82 0.11 1.13 -17.16
N PHE A 83 0.93 1.90 -16.45
CA PHE A 83 0.59 3.26 -16.07
C PHE A 83 0.45 4.18 -17.28
N GLU A 84 1.29 4.02 -18.30
CA GLU A 84 1.21 4.76 -19.56
C GLU A 84 -0.07 4.41 -20.34
N GLU A 85 -0.36 3.12 -20.52
CA GLU A 85 -1.53 2.63 -21.25
C GLU A 85 -2.85 3.01 -20.57
N ASN A 86 -2.87 3.14 -19.24
CA ASN A 86 -4.05 3.46 -18.44
C ASN A 86 -4.09 4.93 -17.97
N ASN A 87 -3.20 5.79 -18.49
CA ASN A 87 -3.15 7.22 -18.20
C ASN A 87 -3.03 7.55 -16.71
N PHE A 88 -2.23 6.80 -15.98
CA PHE A 88 -1.91 7.14 -14.59
C PHE A 88 -1.14 8.45 -14.52
N PRO A 89 -1.45 9.34 -13.56
CA PRO A 89 -0.68 10.56 -13.37
C PRO A 89 0.72 10.25 -12.87
N LYS A 90 1.69 11.13 -13.14
CA LYS A 90 3.04 10.98 -12.58
C LYS A 90 3.10 11.12 -11.06
N GLN A 91 2.13 11.83 -10.48
CA GLN A 91 1.87 11.89 -9.04
C GLN A 91 0.61 11.07 -8.75
N ILE A 92 0.78 9.86 -8.25
CA ILE A 92 -0.28 8.93 -7.84
C ILE A 92 -0.62 9.23 -6.37
N ASP A 93 -1.87 9.06 -5.96
CA ASP A 93 -2.30 9.46 -4.63
C ASP A 93 -1.89 8.47 -3.54
N PHE A 94 -1.98 7.17 -3.81
CA PHE A 94 -1.76 6.15 -2.78
C PHE A 94 -1.03 4.92 -3.31
N LEU A 95 -0.05 4.45 -2.55
CA LEU A 95 0.60 3.15 -2.68
C LEU A 95 0.43 2.38 -1.38
N GLN A 96 -0.25 1.24 -1.45
CA GLN A 96 -0.36 0.30 -0.35
C GLN A 96 0.55 -0.90 -0.62
N LEU A 97 1.34 -1.28 0.37
CA LEU A 97 2.31 -2.35 0.31
C LEU A 97 2.11 -3.28 1.52
N ASP A 98 1.51 -4.43 1.26
CA ASP A 98 1.20 -5.45 2.25
C ASP A 98 1.16 -6.81 1.55
N ILE A 99 2.33 -7.36 1.24
CA ILE A 99 2.44 -8.69 0.62
C ILE A 99 2.79 -9.70 1.70
N ASP A 100 1.78 -10.36 2.19
CA ASP A 100 1.94 -11.46 3.12
C ASP A 100 2.74 -12.62 2.51
N ALA A 101 3.62 -13.19 3.33
CA ALA A 101 4.47 -14.30 2.90
C ALA A 101 3.73 -15.65 2.81
N GLY A 102 2.42 -15.69 3.11
CA GLY A 102 1.64 -16.92 3.06
C GLY A 102 2.03 -17.94 4.15
N TYR A 103 1.62 -19.17 3.95
CA TYR A 103 1.90 -20.29 4.86
C TYR A 103 2.85 -21.30 4.22
N ASP A 104 3.74 -21.90 5.00
CA ASP A 104 4.55 -23.02 4.55
C ASP A 104 3.70 -24.30 4.36
N PHE A 105 4.29 -25.35 3.80
CA PHE A 105 3.61 -26.62 3.58
C PHE A 105 3.05 -27.28 4.86
N ALA A 106 3.48 -26.83 6.04
CA ALA A 106 3.00 -27.28 7.33
C ALA A 106 1.92 -26.35 7.92
N GLY A 107 1.44 -25.36 7.15
CA GLY A 107 0.44 -24.38 7.59
C GLY A 107 0.99 -23.38 8.63
N ARG A 108 2.29 -23.20 8.70
CA ARG A 108 2.91 -22.21 9.59
C ARG A 108 3.09 -20.90 8.82
N PRO A 109 2.72 -19.75 9.40
CA PRO A 109 2.95 -18.47 8.76
C PRO A 109 4.45 -18.30 8.49
N VAL A 110 4.80 -18.16 7.23
CA VAL A 110 6.17 -17.84 6.80
C VAL A 110 6.31 -16.32 6.87
N GLY A 111 6.19 -15.78 8.07
CA GLY A 111 6.24 -14.34 8.29
C GLY A 111 7.55 -13.76 7.79
N ASN A 112 7.49 -13.15 6.63
CA ASN A 112 8.62 -12.49 6.04
C ASN A 112 8.12 -11.39 5.09
N SER A 113 8.04 -10.17 5.58
CA SER A 113 7.73 -8.98 4.78
C SER A 113 8.79 -8.70 3.68
N HIS A 114 9.62 -9.70 3.38
CA HIS A 114 10.57 -9.66 2.29
C HIS A 114 9.90 -9.38 0.93
N TRP A 115 8.73 -9.96 0.70
CA TRP A 115 7.96 -9.73 -0.52
C TRP A 115 7.43 -8.30 -0.59
N THR A 116 7.02 -7.72 0.53
CA THR A 116 6.61 -6.32 0.62
C THR A 116 7.77 -5.38 0.24
N LEU A 117 8.99 -5.66 0.72
CA LEU A 117 10.18 -4.89 0.32
C LEU A 117 10.52 -5.07 -1.16
N GLN A 118 10.39 -6.27 -1.70
CA GLN A 118 10.58 -6.50 -3.14
C GLN A 118 9.51 -5.77 -3.97
N GLY A 119 8.26 -5.73 -3.49
CA GLY A 119 7.19 -4.93 -4.09
C GLY A 119 7.54 -3.45 -4.15
N LEU A 120 8.05 -2.88 -3.05
CA LEU A 120 8.52 -1.50 -3.02
C LEU A 120 9.61 -1.23 -4.07
N ILE A 121 10.56 -2.16 -4.21
CA ILE A 121 11.66 -2.04 -5.19
C ILE A 121 11.16 -2.19 -6.64
N ALA A 122 10.13 -3.02 -6.87
CA ALA A 122 9.56 -3.25 -8.20
C ALA A 122 8.75 -2.04 -8.70
N VAL A 123 8.12 -1.28 -7.81
CA VAL A 123 7.37 -0.07 -8.17
C VAL A 123 8.33 1.02 -8.64
N PRO A 124 8.10 1.68 -9.80
CA PRO A 124 9.04 2.63 -10.40
C PRO A 124 9.02 4.01 -9.72
N LEU A 125 9.41 4.09 -8.44
CA LEU A 125 9.39 5.30 -7.62
C LEU A 125 10.26 6.46 -8.14
N ASN A 126 11.22 6.17 -9.03
CA ASN A 126 12.02 7.17 -9.69
C ASN A 126 11.29 7.87 -10.87
N THR A 127 10.23 7.26 -11.39
CA THR A 127 9.47 7.73 -12.56
C THR A 127 8.08 8.24 -12.17
N TYR A 128 7.50 7.61 -11.17
CA TYR A 128 6.20 7.93 -10.60
C TYR A 128 6.35 8.21 -9.10
N ARG A 129 5.71 9.27 -8.63
CA ARG A 129 5.69 9.61 -7.21
C ARG A 129 4.34 9.22 -6.62
N PHE A 130 4.32 8.94 -5.32
CA PHE A 130 3.10 8.66 -4.57
C PHE A 130 2.94 9.72 -3.48
N THR A 131 1.70 10.22 -3.30
CA THR A 131 1.43 11.22 -2.28
C THR A 131 1.46 10.60 -0.88
N VAL A 132 0.91 9.40 -0.76
CA VAL A 132 0.90 8.61 0.48
C VAL A 132 1.39 7.20 0.17
N ILE A 133 2.19 6.63 1.06
CA ILE A 133 2.63 5.23 1.03
C ILE A 133 2.38 4.60 2.39
N THR A 134 1.73 3.44 2.43
CA THR A 134 1.68 2.57 3.60
C THR A 134 2.50 1.31 3.34
N PHE A 135 3.31 0.92 4.32
CA PHE A 135 4.21 -0.23 4.20
C PHE A 135 4.10 -1.11 5.44
N GLU A 136 3.56 -2.32 5.27
CA GLU A 136 3.53 -3.32 6.32
C GLU A 136 4.86 -4.07 6.40
N HIS A 137 5.39 -4.16 7.62
CA HIS A 137 6.68 -4.80 7.87
C HIS A 137 6.64 -5.86 8.98
N ASP A 138 5.62 -5.89 9.82
CA ASP A 138 5.44 -6.87 10.91
C ASP A 138 6.69 -7.11 11.79
N ALA A 139 7.45 -6.07 12.05
CA ALA A 139 8.74 -6.18 12.73
C ALA A 139 8.63 -6.69 14.19
N ASN A 140 7.45 -6.60 14.77
CA ASN A 140 7.13 -7.11 16.10
C ASN A 140 6.82 -8.61 16.10
N MET A 141 6.28 -9.14 15.01
CA MET A 141 5.90 -10.56 14.93
C MET A 141 7.11 -11.45 14.60
N TYR A 142 8.04 -10.90 13.82
CA TYR A 142 9.18 -11.66 13.33
C TYR A 142 10.46 -10.83 13.46
N TRP A 143 11.40 -11.28 14.29
CA TRP A 143 12.66 -10.55 14.53
C TRP A 143 13.47 -10.23 13.25
N ARG A 144 13.29 -11.04 12.19
CA ARG A 144 13.93 -10.82 10.88
C ARG A 144 13.34 -9.64 10.12
N ASN A 145 12.10 -9.29 10.41
CA ASN A 145 11.42 -8.19 9.71
C ASN A 145 11.91 -6.80 10.15
N ALA A 146 12.65 -6.71 11.26
CA ALA A 146 13.30 -5.46 11.63
C ALA A 146 14.25 -4.95 10.53
N SER A 147 14.98 -5.85 9.85
CA SER A 147 15.84 -5.46 8.72
C SER A 147 15.04 -5.01 7.49
N ILE A 148 13.86 -5.58 7.27
CA ILE A 148 12.95 -5.17 6.21
C ILE A 148 12.40 -3.76 6.47
N ARG A 149 11.92 -3.54 7.71
CA ARG A 149 11.49 -2.22 8.17
C ARG A 149 12.60 -1.17 8.00
N ASP A 150 13.81 -1.48 8.43
CA ASP A 150 14.92 -0.53 8.39
C ASP A 150 15.34 -0.24 6.93
N ALA A 151 15.36 -1.27 6.07
CA ALA A 151 15.66 -1.11 4.65
C ALA A 151 14.62 -0.24 3.91
N GLN A 152 13.31 -0.46 4.14
CA GLN A 152 12.29 0.37 3.51
C GLN A 152 12.38 1.82 3.99
N ARG A 153 12.71 2.05 5.28
CA ARG A 153 12.92 3.40 5.82
C ARG A 153 14.08 4.11 5.13
N GLU A 154 15.21 3.42 4.93
CA GLU A 154 16.36 3.98 4.20
C GLU A 154 16.00 4.31 2.76
N ILE A 155 15.27 3.44 2.05
CA ILE A 155 14.84 3.67 0.67
C ILE A 155 13.93 4.90 0.59
N LEU A 156 12.85 4.95 1.37
CA LEU A 156 11.86 6.02 1.28
C LEU A 156 12.41 7.37 1.77
N ASP A 157 13.24 7.38 2.81
CA ASP A 157 13.95 8.58 3.26
C ASP A 157 14.90 9.10 2.18
N SER A 158 15.67 8.23 1.52
CA SER A 158 16.56 8.60 0.42
C SER A 158 15.83 9.18 -0.80
N LEU A 159 14.57 8.78 -1.00
CA LEU A 159 13.69 9.32 -2.04
C LEU A 159 12.98 10.60 -1.60
N GLY A 160 13.23 11.08 -0.38
CA GLY A 160 12.70 12.32 0.16
C GLY A 160 11.26 12.25 0.65
N TYR A 161 10.77 11.06 1.02
CA TYR A 161 9.49 10.91 1.71
C TYR A 161 9.63 11.23 3.20
N SER A 162 8.54 11.68 3.83
CA SER A 162 8.48 11.93 5.27
C SER A 162 7.69 10.84 5.97
N LEU A 163 8.31 10.21 6.96
CA LEU A 163 7.66 9.20 7.81
C LEU A 163 6.72 9.92 8.81
N VAL A 164 5.42 9.63 8.74
CA VAL A 164 4.40 10.32 9.54
C VAL A 164 3.78 9.44 10.63
N ARG A 165 3.82 8.13 10.47
CA ARG A 165 3.43 7.18 11.51
C ARG A 165 4.40 6.01 11.55
N ARG A 166 4.78 5.62 12.76
CA ARG A 166 5.45 4.36 13.08
C ARG A 166 4.52 3.52 13.90
N SER A 167 4.23 2.32 13.45
CA SER A 167 3.59 1.32 14.27
C SER A 167 4.48 0.09 14.41
N ILE A 168 4.05 -0.85 15.22
CA ILE A 168 4.74 -2.13 15.39
C ILE A 168 4.59 -3.04 14.16
N HIS A 169 3.59 -2.77 13.32
CA HIS A 169 3.27 -3.55 12.13
C HIS A 169 3.66 -2.84 10.84
N GLU A 170 3.47 -1.52 10.76
CA GLU A 170 3.54 -0.75 9.53
C GLU A 170 4.10 0.66 9.73
N ASP A 171 4.58 1.23 8.64
CA ASP A 171 5.01 2.63 8.56
C ASP A 171 4.17 3.37 7.50
N TRP A 172 3.78 4.62 7.80
CA TRP A 172 3.07 5.49 6.86
C TRP A 172 3.91 6.70 6.48
N TRP A 173 3.93 7.00 5.20
CA TRP A 173 4.78 8.00 4.58
C TRP A 173 3.97 8.96 3.74
N VAL A 174 4.44 10.20 3.62
CA VAL A 174 3.88 11.20 2.71
C VAL A 174 4.97 11.84 1.86
N ASP A 175 4.59 12.31 0.67
CA ASP A 175 5.46 13.19 -0.13
C ASP A 175 5.37 14.61 0.43
N PRO A 176 6.44 15.15 1.06
CA PRO A 176 6.41 16.47 1.68
C PRO A 176 6.32 17.62 0.67
N ASN A 177 6.50 17.34 -0.63
CA ASN A 177 6.28 18.32 -1.68
C ASN A 177 4.80 18.55 -1.99
N ILE A 178 3.94 17.59 -1.61
CA ILE A 178 2.49 17.63 -1.82
C ILE A 178 1.77 17.91 -0.50
N ILE A 179 2.15 17.18 0.56
CA ILE A 179 1.55 17.29 1.89
C ILE A 179 2.51 18.07 2.79
N GLY A 180 2.18 19.32 3.09
CA GLY A 180 3.02 20.16 3.93
C GLY A 180 3.06 19.72 5.39
N LEU A 181 4.14 20.05 6.09
CA LEU A 181 4.34 19.72 7.50
C LEU A 181 3.15 20.10 8.41
N GLY A 182 2.49 21.22 8.11
CA GLY A 182 1.30 21.64 8.84
C GLY A 182 0.09 20.76 8.69
N GLU A 183 0.02 19.97 7.60
CA GLU A 183 -1.12 19.11 7.29
C GLU A 183 -0.99 17.73 7.92
N TYR A 184 0.22 17.18 8.05
CA TYR A 184 0.43 15.85 8.65
C TYR A 184 0.94 15.89 10.10
N ARG A 185 1.15 17.09 10.66
CA ARG A 185 1.65 17.28 12.03
C ARG A 185 0.82 16.52 13.06
N ASP A 186 -0.50 16.50 12.91
CA ASP A 186 -1.41 15.86 13.87
C ASP A 186 -1.41 14.32 13.73
N PHE A 187 -0.85 13.80 12.64
CA PHE A 187 -0.69 12.36 12.40
C PHE A 187 0.66 11.83 12.86
N LEU A 188 1.60 12.69 13.27
CA LEU A 188 2.88 12.26 13.81
C LEU A 188 2.66 11.50 15.11
N ARG A 189 2.51 10.19 15.00
CA ARG A 189 2.36 9.26 16.11
C ARG A 189 3.54 8.32 16.12
N TRP A 190 4.19 8.26 17.26
CA TRP A 190 5.27 7.33 17.51
C TRP A 190 4.73 6.33 18.54
N ASP A 191 4.38 5.14 18.09
CA ASP A 191 4.09 4.07 19.02
C ASP A 191 5.41 3.72 19.71
N THR A 192 5.48 3.95 21.01
CA THR A 192 6.61 3.52 21.83
C THR A 192 6.67 1.99 21.77
N LEU A 193 7.77 1.48 21.26
CA LEU A 193 8.13 0.07 21.32
C LEU A 193 8.33 -0.40 22.76
#